data_3f0485c43b5008c175e75df8b7432d1d
#
_entry.id   3f0485c43b5008c175e75df8b7432d1d
#
_cell.length_a   1.000
_cell.length_b   1.000
_cell.length_c   1.000
_cell.angle_alpha   90.00
_cell.angle_beta   90.00
_cell.angle_gamma   90.00
#
_symmetry.space_group_name_H-M   'P 1'
#
loop_
_entity.id
_entity.type
_entity.pdbx_description
1 polymer ?
#
loop_
_entity_poly.entity_id
_entity_poly.type
_entity_poly.pdbx_seq_one_letter_code
_entity_poly.pdbx_strand_id
1 'polypeptide(L)'
;MIKQYITQALAQLRQHPIISAVSIIGTALAIFLIMIVVMMQQVKTAPFAPESNRDRFLHVKYLSITNNNWGEGSSNNSPMSVQTAKELYASLKTPEAVTIYMCFTESTPVCLPGQPSTSVDKLETDDQFWKVFDFQFIDGKPYDQAAFDAGQPVAVITRSVARALFGTAEGVSGREFLLNHAPYRVAGVVEDVSTLADTSYGQLWIPFTSTNVGATNWSDGHCGYMSCTILAKSRDDFDAIREESLRRLEAYNQLIGEGGWHIIHRNRPYDQEKASINHSANLEKDVAPERRSRLITYLILLIVPAINLSSMTQSRLRQRVSEIGVRRAFGSTRMEIMGQILMENMVVTLIAGLLGFLMSVAFAHFGSDILFSVGYSSTYVTPKTDLSMLLHASTFGLALLFCFILNLLSTGIPAWVASRIHIVTAMGGRLH
;
A
#
# COMPACT_ATOMS: atom_id res chain seq x y z
N MET A 1 -2.74 9.21 41.43
CA MET A 1 -2.48 7.79 41.11
C MET A 1 -1.62 7.63 39.87
N ILE A 2 -2.02 8.07 38.65
CA ILE A 2 -1.24 7.88 37.39
C ILE A 2 0.18 8.46 37.50
N LYS A 3 0.36 9.69 37.99
CA LYS A 3 1.66 10.33 38.17
C LYS A 3 2.60 9.51 39.10
N GLN A 4 2.04 8.86 40.10
CA GLN A 4 2.79 8.01 41.03
C GLN A 4 3.27 6.71 40.32
N TYR A 5 2.43 6.09 39.49
CA TYR A 5 2.80 4.90 38.71
C TYR A 5 3.89 5.20 37.67
N ILE A 6 3.79 6.36 37.00
CA ILE A 6 4.85 6.80 36.04
C ILE A 6 6.18 7.00 36.80
N THR A 7 6.16 7.68 37.93
CA THR A 7 7.39 7.91 38.74
C THR A 7 7.99 6.58 39.21
N GLN A 8 7.17 5.63 39.65
CA GLN A 8 7.62 4.31 40.05
C GLN A 8 8.20 3.52 38.86
N ALA A 9 7.55 3.55 37.69
CA ALA A 9 8.06 2.90 36.48
C ALA A 9 9.45 3.46 36.08
N LEU A 10 9.61 4.78 36.09
CA LEU A 10 10.90 5.42 35.80
C LEU A 10 11.98 5.10 36.84
N ALA A 11 11.64 5.02 38.14
CA ALA A 11 12.57 4.62 39.19
C ALA A 11 13.05 3.17 38.98
N GLN A 12 12.16 2.26 38.60
CA GLN A 12 12.51 0.87 38.29
C GLN A 12 13.46 0.73 37.09
N LEU A 13 13.24 1.52 36.02
CA LEU A 13 14.14 1.54 34.89
C LEU A 13 15.58 1.89 35.29
N ARG A 14 15.73 2.78 36.29
CA ARG A 14 17.03 3.18 36.81
C ARG A 14 17.67 2.16 37.75
N GLN A 15 16.87 1.36 38.46
CA GLN A 15 17.39 0.33 39.38
C GLN A 15 18.01 -0.87 38.66
N HIS A 16 17.45 -1.25 37.49
CA HIS A 16 17.94 -2.38 36.70
C HIS A 16 18.17 -1.97 35.24
N PRO A 17 19.18 -1.14 34.96
CA PRO A 17 19.32 -0.49 33.65
C PRO A 17 19.54 -1.47 32.48
N ILE A 18 20.34 -2.52 32.66
CA ILE A 18 20.64 -3.50 31.63
C ILE A 18 19.39 -4.29 31.24
N ILE A 19 18.66 -4.83 32.22
CA ILE A 19 17.44 -5.61 31.97
C ILE A 19 16.37 -4.73 31.34
N SER A 20 16.25 -3.48 31.78
CA SER A 20 15.30 -2.51 31.22
C SER A 20 15.66 -2.14 29.80
N ALA A 21 16.94 -1.91 29.49
CA ALA A 21 17.40 -1.62 28.14
C ALA A 21 17.14 -2.78 27.19
N VAL A 22 17.46 -4.02 27.58
CA VAL A 22 17.18 -5.23 26.76
C VAL A 22 15.67 -5.38 26.52
N SER A 23 14.83 -5.14 27.53
CA SER A 23 13.37 -5.18 27.36
C SER A 23 12.87 -4.12 26.39
N ILE A 24 13.31 -2.87 26.53
CA ILE A 24 12.89 -1.75 25.69
C ILE A 24 13.34 -1.97 24.25
N ILE A 25 14.61 -2.33 24.03
CA ILE A 25 15.17 -2.56 22.69
C ILE A 25 14.47 -3.75 22.01
N GLY A 26 14.30 -4.88 22.72
CA GLY A 26 13.62 -6.04 22.17
C GLY A 26 12.17 -5.77 21.80
N THR A 27 11.45 -5.02 22.64
CA THR A 27 10.05 -4.62 22.35
C THR A 27 10.00 -3.59 21.22
N ALA A 28 10.92 -2.62 21.20
CA ALA A 28 10.99 -1.62 20.12
C ALA A 28 11.27 -2.28 18.77
N LEU A 29 12.17 -3.25 18.72
CA LEU A 29 12.46 -4.01 17.50
C LEU A 29 11.25 -4.81 17.02
N ALA A 30 10.51 -5.42 17.93
CA ALA A 30 9.29 -6.15 17.59
C ALA A 30 8.21 -5.21 17.00
N ILE A 31 8.00 -4.07 17.63
CA ILE A 31 7.04 -3.05 17.15
C ILE A 31 7.50 -2.51 15.80
N PHE A 32 8.79 -2.25 15.63
CA PHE A 32 9.39 -1.86 14.35
C PHE A 32 9.08 -2.85 13.24
N LEU A 33 9.28 -4.16 13.47
CA LEU A 33 8.99 -5.20 12.47
C LEU A 33 7.49 -5.28 12.14
N ILE A 34 6.62 -5.18 13.15
CA ILE A 34 5.16 -5.14 12.93
C ILE A 34 4.80 -3.92 12.08
N MET A 35 5.38 -2.76 12.37
CA MET A 35 5.13 -1.53 11.62
C MET A 35 5.58 -1.63 10.16
N ILE A 36 6.70 -2.28 9.87
CA ILE A 36 7.13 -2.54 8.49
C ILE A 36 6.07 -3.38 7.76
N VAL A 37 5.59 -4.47 8.35
CA VAL A 37 4.56 -5.32 7.73
C VAL A 37 3.25 -4.54 7.52
N VAL A 38 2.87 -3.67 8.48
CA VAL A 38 1.70 -2.78 8.32
C VAL A 38 1.92 -1.80 7.17
N MET A 39 3.08 -1.14 7.09
CA MET A 39 3.41 -0.22 5.99
C MET A 39 3.39 -0.91 4.63
N MET A 40 3.98 -2.10 4.52
CA MET A 40 3.93 -2.89 3.27
C MET A 40 2.51 -3.21 2.82
N GLN A 41 1.60 -3.43 3.76
CA GLN A 41 0.19 -3.66 3.44
C GLN A 41 -0.54 -2.35 3.07
N GLN A 42 -0.27 -1.27 3.79
CA GLN A 42 -0.89 0.03 3.54
C GLN A 42 -0.53 0.58 2.17
N VAL A 43 0.72 0.45 1.75
CA VAL A 43 1.18 0.85 0.41
C VAL A 43 0.34 0.22 -0.69
N LYS A 44 -0.13 -1.02 -0.51
CA LYS A 44 -0.95 -1.74 -1.50
C LYS A 44 -2.41 -1.30 -1.54
N THR A 45 -2.94 -0.79 -0.43
CA THR A 45 -4.40 -0.61 -0.30
C THR A 45 -4.83 0.78 0.17
N ALA A 46 -3.97 1.51 0.89
CA ALA A 46 -4.32 2.84 1.39
C ALA A 46 -4.36 3.88 0.27
N PRO A 47 -5.28 4.87 0.36
CA PRO A 47 -5.35 5.97 -0.59
C PRO A 47 -4.18 6.95 -0.38
N PHE A 48 -3.54 7.37 -1.46
CA PHE A 48 -2.54 8.46 -1.49
C PHE A 48 -2.47 9.05 -2.91
N ALA A 49 -2.08 10.31 -3.03
CA ALA A 49 -2.00 10.98 -4.34
C ALA A 49 -0.94 10.32 -5.27
N PRO A 50 -1.25 10.16 -6.57
CA PRO A 50 -2.46 10.57 -7.26
C PRO A 50 -3.62 9.56 -7.21
N GLU A 51 -3.51 8.49 -6.43
CA GLU A 51 -4.52 7.43 -6.28
C GLU A 51 -5.33 7.61 -4.98
N SER A 52 -5.78 8.83 -4.68
CA SER A 52 -6.50 9.16 -3.43
C SER A 52 -7.86 8.46 -3.31
N ASN A 53 -8.39 7.98 -4.41
CA ASN A 53 -9.69 7.29 -4.48
C ASN A 53 -9.57 5.76 -4.55
N ARG A 54 -8.48 5.16 -4.08
CA ARG A 54 -8.26 3.70 -4.13
C ARG A 54 -9.39 2.87 -3.53
N ASP A 55 -10.09 3.40 -2.55
CA ASP A 55 -11.26 2.77 -1.93
C ASP A 55 -12.49 2.70 -2.85
N ARG A 56 -12.51 3.50 -3.94
CA ARG A 56 -13.55 3.55 -4.96
C ARG A 56 -13.11 2.98 -6.31
N PHE A 57 -11.91 2.42 -6.40
CA PHE A 57 -11.40 1.85 -7.65
C PHE A 57 -11.80 0.39 -7.83
N LEU A 58 -12.14 0.07 -9.08
CA LEU A 58 -12.20 -1.28 -9.60
C LEU A 58 -11.23 -1.40 -10.79
N HIS A 59 -10.43 -2.47 -10.80
CA HIS A 59 -9.33 -2.66 -11.74
C HIS A 59 -9.56 -3.83 -12.68
N VAL A 60 -9.20 -3.65 -13.95
CA VAL A 60 -9.12 -4.69 -14.97
C VAL A 60 -7.76 -4.60 -15.66
N LYS A 61 -6.77 -5.29 -15.10
CA LYS A 61 -5.39 -5.27 -15.64
C LYS A 61 -5.23 -6.22 -16.84
N TYR A 62 -5.92 -7.35 -16.81
CA TYR A 62 -5.78 -8.40 -17.81
C TYR A 62 -7.14 -8.97 -18.20
N LEU A 63 -7.19 -9.61 -19.35
CA LEU A 63 -8.27 -10.52 -19.73
C LEU A 63 -7.74 -11.95 -19.91
N SER A 64 -8.64 -12.93 -19.86
CA SER A 64 -8.38 -14.31 -20.26
C SER A 64 -9.32 -14.65 -21.41
N ILE A 65 -8.80 -15.08 -22.54
CA ILE A 65 -9.60 -15.41 -23.73
C ILE A 65 -9.22 -16.80 -24.24
N THR A 66 -10.20 -17.54 -24.69
CA THR A 66 -10.01 -18.86 -25.32
C THR A 66 -10.63 -18.88 -26.72
N ASN A 67 -10.24 -19.86 -27.53
CA ASN A 67 -10.82 -20.09 -28.83
C ASN A 67 -11.20 -21.58 -28.96
N ASN A 68 -12.32 -21.87 -29.63
CA ASN A 68 -12.84 -23.22 -29.83
C ASN A 68 -11.86 -24.17 -30.52
N ASN A 69 -10.91 -23.60 -31.28
CA ASN A 69 -9.88 -24.36 -31.99
C ASN A 69 -8.67 -24.71 -31.10
N TRP A 70 -8.64 -24.23 -29.87
CA TRP A 70 -7.55 -24.52 -28.92
C TRP A 70 -7.86 -25.77 -28.10
N GLY A 71 -6.83 -26.41 -27.57
CA GLY A 71 -7.02 -27.56 -26.66
C GLY A 71 -7.78 -27.14 -25.40
N GLU A 72 -8.50 -28.11 -24.82
CA GLU A 72 -9.29 -27.89 -23.60
C GLU A 72 -8.44 -27.26 -22.48
N GLY A 73 -8.96 -26.23 -21.85
CA GLY A 73 -8.28 -25.46 -20.80
C GLY A 73 -7.23 -24.45 -21.29
N SER A 74 -6.97 -24.36 -22.59
CA SER A 74 -6.04 -23.37 -23.15
C SER A 74 -6.67 -21.98 -23.17
N SER A 75 -5.91 -20.98 -22.75
CA SER A 75 -6.32 -19.57 -22.81
C SER A 75 -5.14 -18.66 -23.08
N ASN A 76 -5.37 -17.59 -23.84
CA ASN A 76 -4.45 -16.45 -23.89
C ASN A 76 -4.78 -15.49 -22.73
N ASN A 77 -3.76 -15.05 -22.02
CA ASN A 77 -3.87 -14.27 -20.80
C ASN A 77 -3.00 -13.02 -20.96
N SER A 78 -3.63 -11.91 -21.29
CA SER A 78 -2.93 -10.67 -21.64
C SER A 78 -3.78 -9.44 -21.30
N PRO A 79 -3.23 -8.24 -21.37
CA PRO A 79 -4.03 -7.02 -21.36
C PRO A 79 -4.97 -6.96 -22.57
N MET A 80 -5.90 -6.03 -22.58
CA MET A 80 -6.94 -5.85 -23.59
C MET A 80 -6.44 -5.02 -24.78
N SER A 81 -7.09 -5.19 -25.92
CA SER A 81 -7.01 -4.17 -26.98
C SER A 81 -7.80 -2.92 -26.57
N VAL A 82 -7.54 -1.79 -27.23
CA VAL A 82 -8.33 -0.56 -27.05
C VAL A 82 -9.81 -0.82 -27.36
N GLN A 83 -10.11 -1.59 -28.42
CA GLN A 83 -11.48 -1.91 -28.79
C GLN A 83 -12.19 -2.70 -27.68
N THR A 84 -11.57 -3.78 -27.20
CA THR A 84 -12.15 -4.61 -26.13
C THR A 84 -12.35 -3.80 -24.86
N ALA A 85 -11.38 -2.95 -24.48
CA ALA A 85 -11.49 -2.09 -23.31
C ALA A 85 -12.63 -1.07 -23.42
N LYS A 86 -12.83 -0.48 -24.61
CA LYS A 86 -13.93 0.45 -24.89
C LYS A 86 -15.29 -0.25 -24.82
N GLU A 87 -15.43 -1.40 -25.46
CA GLU A 87 -16.71 -2.13 -25.50
C GLU A 87 -17.13 -2.67 -24.14
N LEU A 88 -16.22 -3.19 -23.36
CA LEU A 88 -16.53 -3.83 -22.08
C LEU A 88 -16.62 -2.82 -20.92
N TYR A 89 -15.77 -1.79 -20.88
CA TYR A 89 -15.59 -0.98 -19.69
C TYR A 89 -15.78 0.52 -19.88
N ALA A 90 -15.23 1.15 -20.93
CA ALA A 90 -15.37 2.60 -21.09
C ALA A 90 -16.81 3.03 -21.39
N SER A 91 -17.63 2.12 -21.88
CA SER A 91 -19.05 2.34 -22.18
C SER A 91 -19.99 2.09 -21.00
N LEU A 92 -19.48 1.73 -19.79
CA LEU A 92 -20.26 1.58 -18.57
C LEU A 92 -20.92 2.91 -18.18
N LYS A 93 -22.15 2.86 -17.66
CA LYS A 93 -22.96 4.04 -17.29
C LYS A 93 -23.03 4.26 -15.79
N THR A 94 -22.87 3.21 -14.99
CA THR A 94 -22.97 3.27 -13.54
C THR A 94 -21.80 4.02 -12.88
N PRO A 95 -20.51 3.83 -13.31
CA PRO A 95 -19.39 4.50 -12.66
C PRO A 95 -19.37 6.02 -12.90
N GLU A 96 -18.56 6.72 -12.14
CA GLU A 96 -18.27 8.14 -12.31
C GLU A 96 -17.37 8.40 -13.51
N ALA A 97 -16.33 7.59 -13.67
CA ALA A 97 -15.41 7.64 -14.81
C ALA A 97 -14.74 6.27 -15.02
N VAL A 98 -14.26 6.04 -16.24
CA VAL A 98 -13.43 4.88 -16.59
C VAL A 98 -12.26 5.38 -17.42
N THR A 99 -11.04 4.98 -17.08
CA THR A 99 -9.84 5.28 -17.85
C THR A 99 -9.23 4.03 -18.45
N ILE A 100 -8.71 4.19 -19.65
CA ILE A 100 -7.94 3.17 -20.38
C ILE A 100 -6.50 3.66 -20.50
N TYR A 101 -5.56 2.83 -20.12
CA TYR A 101 -4.14 3.17 -20.14
C TYR A 101 -3.29 1.92 -20.43
N MET A 102 -2.05 2.13 -20.86
CA MET A 102 -1.10 1.06 -21.11
C MET A 102 -0.78 0.30 -19.80
N CYS A 103 -0.77 -1.01 -19.82
CA CYS A 103 -0.66 -1.86 -18.62
C CYS A 103 0.72 -1.84 -17.94
N PHE A 104 1.70 -1.18 -18.53
CA PHE A 104 3.06 -0.99 -18.01
C PHE A 104 3.66 0.31 -18.52
N THR A 105 4.66 0.83 -17.82
CA THR A 105 5.48 1.95 -18.29
C THR A 105 6.59 1.47 -19.20
N GLU A 106 6.99 2.32 -20.15
CA GLU A 106 8.08 2.05 -21.09
C GLU A 106 9.22 3.06 -20.85
N SER A 107 10.44 2.56 -20.67
CA SER A 107 11.61 3.44 -20.58
C SER A 107 11.91 4.05 -21.94
N THR A 108 11.74 5.37 -22.06
CA THR A 108 11.79 6.08 -23.32
C THR A 108 12.77 7.27 -23.24
N PRO A 109 13.65 7.47 -24.24
CA PRO A 109 14.59 8.59 -24.24
C PRO A 109 13.88 9.92 -24.51
N VAL A 110 14.24 10.94 -23.73
CA VAL A 110 13.80 12.32 -23.90
C VAL A 110 15.00 13.26 -23.97
N CYS A 111 14.94 14.29 -24.79
CA CYS A 111 15.99 15.32 -24.87
C CYS A 111 15.45 16.63 -25.46
N LEU A 112 16.22 17.70 -25.29
CA LEU A 112 16.08 18.89 -26.12
C LEU A 112 16.88 18.73 -27.42
N PRO A 113 16.51 19.38 -28.51
CA PRO A 113 17.30 19.33 -29.76
C PRO A 113 18.76 19.67 -29.51
N GLY A 114 19.67 18.78 -29.94
CA GLY A 114 21.11 18.92 -29.78
C GLY A 114 21.66 18.68 -28.36
N GLN A 115 20.85 18.21 -27.43
CA GLN A 115 21.26 17.85 -26.06
C GLN A 115 21.33 16.33 -25.88
N PRO A 116 22.12 15.84 -24.92
CA PRO A 116 22.12 14.42 -24.55
C PRO A 116 20.71 13.94 -24.12
N SER A 117 20.39 12.71 -24.45
CA SER A 117 19.12 12.09 -24.03
C SER A 117 19.20 11.54 -22.61
N THR A 118 18.09 11.60 -21.88
CA THR A 118 17.87 10.90 -20.63
C THR A 118 16.65 9.98 -20.77
N SER A 119 16.63 8.84 -20.09
CA SER A 119 15.48 7.93 -20.10
C SER A 119 14.49 8.30 -19.01
N VAL A 120 13.20 8.21 -19.34
CA VAL A 120 12.08 8.43 -18.43
C VAL A 120 11.05 7.31 -18.58
N ASP A 121 10.30 7.02 -17.52
CA ASP A 121 9.20 6.07 -17.57
C ASP A 121 7.95 6.72 -18.19
N LYS A 122 7.65 6.34 -19.43
CA LYS A 122 6.49 6.80 -20.20
C LYS A 122 5.29 5.91 -19.93
N LEU A 123 4.12 6.49 -19.68
CA LEU A 123 2.83 5.83 -19.66
C LEU A 123 1.91 6.44 -20.72
N GLU A 124 1.20 5.60 -21.48
CA GLU A 124 0.24 6.04 -22.48
C GLU A 124 -1.18 5.91 -21.94
N THR A 125 -1.98 6.98 -22.00
CA THR A 125 -3.29 7.05 -21.36
C THR A 125 -4.34 7.70 -22.26
N ASP A 126 -5.62 7.62 -21.85
CA ASP A 126 -6.69 8.44 -22.40
C ASP A 126 -6.83 9.79 -21.64
N ASP A 127 -7.81 10.58 -22.04
CA ASP A 127 -8.15 11.86 -21.41
C ASP A 127 -8.84 11.70 -20.05
N GLN A 128 -9.56 10.57 -19.82
CA GLN A 128 -10.26 10.29 -18.57
C GLN A 128 -9.30 9.94 -17.42
N PHE A 129 -8.06 9.64 -17.73
CA PHE A 129 -7.00 9.35 -16.75
C PHE A 129 -6.87 10.47 -15.71
N TRP A 130 -6.95 11.71 -16.14
CA TRP A 130 -6.83 12.90 -15.30
C TRP A 130 -8.06 13.16 -14.43
N LYS A 131 -9.19 12.51 -14.71
CA LYS A 131 -10.40 12.56 -13.90
C LYS A 131 -10.41 11.46 -12.84
N VAL A 132 -9.85 10.29 -13.18
CA VAL A 132 -9.79 9.14 -12.28
C VAL A 132 -8.71 9.32 -11.22
N PHE A 133 -7.56 9.92 -11.60
CA PHE A 133 -6.41 10.11 -10.73
C PHE A 133 -6.18 11.59 -10.42
N ASP A 134 -5.95 11.91 -9.13
CA ASP A 134 -5.83 13.31 -8.67
C ASP A 134 -4.38 13.78 -8.72
N PHE A 135 -3.90 14.14 -9.90
CA PHE A 135 -2.58 14.73 -10.09
C PHE A 135 -2.53 16.19 -9.64
N GLN A 136 -1.46 16.57 -8.95
CA GLN A 136 -1.21 17.96 -8.56
C GLN A 136 -0.42 18.67 -9.66
N PHE A 137 -1.09 19.53 -10.42
CA PHE A 137 -0.46 20.33 -11.46
C PHE A 137 0.28 21.54 -10.89
N ILE A 138 1.53 21.73 -11.34
CA ILE A 138 2.41 22.84 -10.99
C ILE A 138 2.32 23.91 -12.07
N ASP A 139 2.25 23.48 -13.34
CA ASP A 139 2.21 24.35 -14.51
C ASP A 139 1.33 23.71 -15.59
N GLY A 140 0.66 24.53 -16.40
CA GLY A 140 -0.21 24.04 -17.45
C GLY A 140 -1.46 23.30 -16.97
N LYS A 141 -1.93 22.34 -17.78
CA LYS A 141 -3.11 21.52 -17.53
C LYS A 141 -2.98 20.17 -18.24
N PRO A 142 -3.83 19.14 -17.88
CA PRO A 142 -3.86 17.90 -18.63
C PRO A 142 -4.30 18.11 -20.07
N TYR A 143 -3.94 17.20 -20.98
CA TYR A 143 -4.56 17.14 -22.29
C TYR A 143 -6.04 16.72 -22.16
N ASP A 144 -6.87 17.31 -22.99
CA ASP A 144 -8.31 17.08 -23.02
C ASP A 144 -8.71 16.07 -24.11
N GLN A 145 -10.00 15.76 -24.16
CA GLN A 145 -10.56 14.84 -25.13
C GLN A 145 -10.26 15.28 -26.58
N ALA A 146 -10.29 16.57 -26.87
CA ALA A 146 -10.03 17.07 -28.24
C ALA A 146 -8.57 16.79 -28.66
N ALA A 147 -7.61 16.99 -27.75
CA ALA A 147 -6.21 16.67 -27.99
C ALA A 147 -5.99 15.16 -28.12
N PHE A 148 -6.68 14.38 -27.30
CA PHE A 148 -6.66 12.93 -27.34
C PHE A 148 -7.23 12.39 -28.66
N ASP A 149 -8.43 12.81 -29.06
CA ASP A 149 -9.09 12.37 -30.28
C ASP A 149 -8.31 12.75 -31.56
N ALA A 150 -7.66 13.91 -31.53
CA ALA A 150 -6.80 14.36 -32.62
C ALA A 150 -5.42 13.69 -32.66
N GLY A 151 -5.07 12.83 -31.69
CA GLY A 151 -3.75 12.21 -31.60
C GLY A 151 -2.62 13.23 -31.49
N GLN A 152 -2.85 14.36 -30.79
CA GLN A 152 -1.85 15.42 -30.70
C GLN A 152 -0.62 14.93 -29.94
N PRO A 153 0.61 15.26 -30.41
CA PRO A 153 1.86 14.93 -29.70
C PRO A 153 2.07 15.88 -28.52
N VAL A 154 1.29 15.69 -27.46
CA VAL A 154 1.36 16.43 -26.21
C VAL A 154 1.72 15.49 -25.05
N ALA A 155 2.38 16.05 -24.05
CA ALA A 155 2.79 15.27 -22.88
C ALA A 155 2.56 16.05 -21.58
N VAL A 156 2.16 15.34 -20.54
CA VAL A 156 2.30 15.79 -19.15
C VAL A 156 3.57 15.16 -18.59
N ILE A 157 4.39 15.95 -17.91
CA ILE A 157 5.67 15.51 -17.37
C ILE A 157 5.77 15.81 -15.87
N THR A 158 6.60 15.05 -15.15
CA THR A 158 6.85 15.31 -13.73
C THR A 158 7.75 16.52 -13.53
N ARG A 159 7.74 17.08 -12.30
CA ARG A 159 8.65 18.13 -11.85
C ARG A 159 10.12 17.79 -12.12
N SER A 160 10.52 16.58 -11.79
CA SER A 160 11.90 16.13 -11.97
C SER A 160 12.31 16.06 -13.44
N VAL A 161 11.43 15.59 -14.33
CA VAL A 161 11.65 15.57 -15.78
C VAL A 161 11.71 16.98 -16.35
N ALA A 162 10.80 17.87 -15.92
CA ALA A 162 10.81 19.28 -16.34
C ALA A 162 12.14 19.98 -15.97
N ARG A 163 12.63 19.75 -14.75
CA ARG A 163 13.93 20.27 -14.29
C ARG A 163 15.12 19.68 -15.06
N ALA A 164 15.07 18.38 -15.35
CA ALA A 164 16.14 17.72 -16.12
C ALA A 164 16.22 18.24 -17.55
N LEU A 165 15.09 18.50 -18.22
CA LEU A 165 15.03 18.97 -19.58
C LEU A 165 15.24 20.50 -19.69
N PHE A 166 14.57 21.27 -18.84
CA PHE A 166 14.44 22.73 -19.01
C PHE A 166 15.11 23.56 -17.90
N GLY A 167 15.65 22.92 -16.87
CA GLY A 167 16.26 23.57 -15.70
C GLY A 167 15.25 24.15 -14.71
N THR A 168 13.94 24.14 -15.03
CA THR A 168 12.83 24.66 -14.20
C THR A 168 11.61 23.77 -14.34
N ALA A 169 10.68 23.87 -13.39
CA ALA A 169 9.38 23.21 -13.45
C ALA A 169 8.21 24.16 -13.72
N GLU A 170 8.45 25.47 -13.68
CA GLU A 170 7.47 26.52 -13.89
C GLU A 170 7.70 27.22 -15.24
N GLY A 171 6.62 27.63 -15.92
CA GLY A 171 6.70 28.27 -17.24
C GLY A 171 7.20 27.33 -18.35
N VAL A 172 6.96 26.02 -18.20
CA VAL A 172 7.40 24.98 -19.14
C VAL A 172 6.28 24.57 -20.09
N SER A 173 5.02 24.79 -19.70
CA SER A 173 3.87 24.51 -20.55
C SER A 173 3.98 25.20 -21.91
N GLY A 174 3.69 24.45 -22.99
CA GLY A 174 3.81 24.91 -24.38
C GLY A 174 5.19 24.73 -25.00
N ARG A 175 6.26 24.43 -24.22
CA ARG A 175 7.60 24.17 -24.75
C ARG A 175 7.69 22.82 -25.42
N GLU A 176 8.59 22.69 -26.39
CA GLU A 176 8.81 21.46 -27.16
C GLU A 176 10.05 20.72 -26.68
N PHE A 177 9.98 19.39 -26.78
CA PHE A 177 11.09 18.47 -26.52
C PHE A 177 10.98 17.28 -27.46
N LEU A 178 12.00 16.44 -27.53
CA LEU A 178 11.99 15.20 -28.31
C LEU A 178 11.71 14.01 -27.39
N LEU A 179 10.68 13.24 -27.70
CA LEU A 179 10.34 11.95 -27.12
C LEU A 179 10.63 10.88 -28.16
N ASN A 180 11.60 10.01 -27.91
CA ASN A 180 12.04 9.00 -28.88
C ASN A 180 12.25 9.60 -30.30
N HIS A 181 12.96 10.76 -30.36
CA HIS A 181 13.26 11.52 -31.57
C HIS A 181 12.07 12.22 -32.27
N ALA A 182 10.85 12.04 -31.77
CA ALA A 182 9.66 12.74 -32.27
C ALA A 182 9.38 14.01 -31.43
N PRO A 183 8.95 15.14 -32.05
CA PRO A 183 8.63 16.35 -31.31
C PRO A 183 7.32 16.20 -30.52
N TYR A 184 7.36 16.52 -29.25
CA TYR A 184 6.22 16.59 -28.36
C TYR A 184 6.20 17.97 -27.66
N ARG A 185 5.01 18.44 -27.32
CA ARG A 185 4.80 19.69 -26.59
C ARG A 185 4.34 19.39 -25.17
N VAL A 186 4.90 20.08 -24.18
CA VAL A 186 4.47 19.99 -22.78
C VAL A 186 3.06 20.59 -22.64
N ALA A 187 2.08 19.78 -22.25
CA ALA A 187 0.73 20.21 -21.89
C ALA A 187 0.68 20.71 -20.44
N GLY A 188 1.34 20.00 -19.54
CA GLY A 188 1.40 20.36 -18.14
C GLY A 188 2.55 19.69 -17.41
N VAL A 189 2.84 20.22 -16.23
CA VAL A 189 3.83 19.68 -15.28
C VAL A 189 3.12 19.33 -13.99
N VAL A 190 3.37 18.12 -13.48
CA VAL A 190 2.81 17.62 -12.23
C VAL A 190 3.90 17.37 -11.20
N GLU A 191 3.52 17.26 -9.93
CA GLU A 191 4.42 16.78 -8.88
C GLU A 191 4.97 15.38 -9.21
N ASP A 192 6.12 15.05 -8.66
CA ASP A 192 6.72 13.72 -8.86
C ASP A 192 5.81 12.63 -8.27
N VAL A 193 5.64 11.54 -9.02
CA VAL A 193 4.80 10.41 -8.64
C VAL A 193 5.69 9.27 -8.13
N SER A 194 5.30 8.67 -7.02
CA SER A 194 6.00 7.51 -6.47
C SER A 194 5.70 6.23 -7.26
N THR A 195 6.68 5.34 -7.38
CA THR A 195 6.49 3.97 -7.91
C THR A 195 5.49 3.13 -7.11
N LEU A 196 5.13 3.58 -5.91
CA LEU A 196 4.10 2.94 -5.08
C LEU A 196 2.68 3.17 -5.60
N ALA A 197 2.48 4.16 -6.47
CA ALA A 197 1.24 4.38 -7.22
C ALA A 197 1.23 3.48 -8.47
N ASP A 198 1.19 2.15 -8.28
CA ASP A 198 1.39 1.11 -9.31
C ASP A 198 0.50 1.27 -10.54
N THR A 199 -0.67 1.86 -10.38
CA THR A 199 -1.65 2.03 -11.47
C THR A 199 -1.41 3.30 -12.28
N SER A 200 -1.06 4.40 -11.62
CA SER A 200 -0.95 5.73 -12.21
C SER A 200 0.49 6.19 -12.43
N TYR A 201 1.47 5.41 -11.95
CA TYR A 201 2.89 5.74 -12.05
C TYR A 201 3.35 5.97 -13.48
N GLY A 202 4.09 7.03 -13.65
CA GLY A 202 4.87 7.42 -14.81
C GLY A 202 5.71 8.65 -14.45
N GLN A 203 6.63 9.00 -15.32
CA GLN A 203 7.38 10.26 -15.27
C GLN A 203 6.96 11.17 -16.42
N LEU A 204 6.32 10.57 -17.43
CA LEU A 204 5.79 11.24 -18.60
C LEU A 204 4.54 10.50 -19.06
N TRP A 205 3.45 11.22 -19.36
CA TRP A 205 2.18 10.69 -19.85
C TRP A 205 1.83 11.31 -21.19
N ILE A 206 1.43 10.49 -22.15
CA ILE A 206 0.99 10.92 -23.48
C ILE A 206 -0.33 10.25 -23.87
N PRO A 207 -1.11 10.85 -24.78
CA PRO A 207 -2.27 10.17 -25.38
C PRO A 207 -1.84 8.91 -26.13
N PHE A 208 -2.46 7.76 -25.88
CA PHE A 208 -2.15 6.55 -26.65
C PHE A 208 -2.57 6.66 -28.14
N THR A 209 -3.37 7.65 -28.48
CA THR A 209 -3.73 8.00 -29.87
C THR A 209 -2.62 8.74 -30.61
N SER A 210 -1.63 9.29 -29.90
CA SER A 210 -0.44 9.92 -30.50
C SER A 210 0.62 8.91 -30.95
N THR A 211 0.41 7.62 -30.66
CA THR A 211 1.30 6.52 -31.02
C THR A 211 0.52 5.40 -31.73
N ASN A 212 1.22 4.33 -32.12
CA ASN A 212 0.60 3.15 -32.72
C ASN A 212 0.21 2.08 -31.68
N VAL A 213 0.38 2.32 -30.38
CA VAL A 213 0.11 1.29 -29.36
C VAL A 213 -1.36 0.89 -29.34
N GLY A 214 -2.26 1.82 -29.59
CA GLY A 214 -3.70 1.56 -29.67
C GLY A 214 -4.11 0.67 -30.86
N ALA A 215 -3.31 0.64 -31.93
CA ALA A 215 -3.51 -0.23 -33.09
C ALA A 215 -2.86 -1.62 -32.92
N THR A 216 -1.98 -1.79 -31.93
CA THR A 216 -1.30 -3.06 -31.67
C THR A 216 -2.25 -4.02 -30.97
N ASN A 217 -2.57 -5.13 -31.62
CA ASN A 217 -3.47 -6.14 -31.08
C ASN A 217 -3.11 -7.53 -31.60
N TRP A 218 -3.63 -8.56 -30.92
CA TRP A 218 -3.54 -9.98 -31.30
C TRP A 218 -4.80 -10.72 -30.83
N SER A 219 -4.86 -12.04 -31.06
CA SER A 219 -6.06 -12.85 -30.79
C SER A 219 -7.30 -12.24 -31.44
N ASP A 220 -7.20 -11.99 -32.76
CA ASP A 220 -8.26 -11.43 -33.61
C ASP A 220 -8.77 -10.05 -33.10
N GLY A 221 -7.86 -9.22 -32.62
CA GLY A 221 -8.18 -7.88 -32.16
C GLY A 221 -8.66 -7.76 -30.71
N HIS A 222 -8.74 -8.85 -29.95
CA HIS A 222 -9.28 -8.83 -28.59
C HIS A 222 -8.22 -8.48 -27.53
N CYS A 223 -6.97 -8.89 -27.73
CA CYS A 223 -5.84 -8.65 -26.85
C CYS A 223 -4.98 -7.49 -27.36
N GLY A 224 -4.32 -6.81 -26.45
CA GLY A 224 -3.42 -5.68 -26.72
C GLY A 224 -2.64 -5.29 -25.46
N TYR A 225 -2.36 -4.01 -25.29
CA TYR A 225 -1.56 -3.51 -24.17
C TYR A 225 -2.38 -2.71 -23.15
N MET A 226 -3.72 -2.68 -23.22
CA MET A 226 -4.53 -1.80 -22.40
C MET A 226 -5.06 -2.47 -21.14
N SER A 227 -5.09 -1.68 -20.08
CA SER A 227 -5.75 -1.93 -18.80
C SER A 227 -6.79 -0.86 -18.53
N CYS A 228 -7.73 -1.12 -17.61
CA CYS A 228 -8.74 -0.15 -17.21
C CYS A 228 -8.76 0.01 -15.70
N THR A 229 -9.02 1.24 -15.26
CA THR A 229 -9.45 1.55 -13.89
C THR A 229 -10.79 2.27 -13.93
N ILE A 230 -11.71 1.77 -13.14
CA ILE A 230 -13.08 2.25 -13.02
C ILE A 230 -13.20 3.00 -11.69
N LEU A 231 -13.58 4.27 -11.74
CA LEU A 231 -13.88 5.08 -10.56
C LEU A 231 -15.37 4.98 -10.27
N ALA A 232 -15.74 4.34 -9.19
CA ALA A 232 -17.11 4.31 -8.70
C ALA A 232 -17.47 5.63 -7.98
N LYS A 233 -18.74 6.02 -7.96
CA LYS A 233 -19.21 7.17 -7.17
C LYS A 233 -19.10 6.88 -5.67
N SER A 234 -19.41 5.64 -5.28
CA SER A 234 -19.23 5.11 -3.93
C SER A 234 -18.82 3.64 -3.99
N ARG A 235 -18.37 3.11 -2.85
CA ARG A 235 -18.08 1.67 -2.74
C ARG A 235 -19.32 0.79 -2.86
N ASP A 236 -20.49 1.34 -2.53
CA ASP A 236 -21.77 0.62 -2.60
C ASP A 236 -22.20 0.33 -4.04
N ASP A 237 -21.65 1.08 -5.02
CA ASP A 237 -21.92 0.87 -6.44
C ASP A 237 -21.14 -0.29 -7.06
N PHE A 238 -20.20 -0.90 -6.33
CA PHE A 238 -19.32 -1.94 -6.87
C PHE A 238 -20.08 -3.13 -7.45
N ASP A 239 -21.11 -3.60 -6.78
CA ASP A 239 -21.87 -4.74 -7.25
C ASP A 239 -22.70 -4.39 -8.48
N ALA A 240 -23.29 -3.19 -8.55
CA ALA A 240 -24.01 -2.70 -9.72
C ALA A 240 -23.06 -2.55 -10.94
N ILE A 241 -21.82 -2.06 -10.72
CA ILE A 241 -20.80 -1.97 -11.77
C ILE A 241 -20.37 -3.36 -12.26
N ARG A 242 -20.18 -4.32 -11.34
CA ARG A 242 -19.83 -5.70 -11.70
C ARG A 242 -20.93 -6.38 -12.50
N GLU A 243 -22.20 -6.19 -12.11
CA GLU A 243 -23.34 -6.73 -12.86
C GLU A 243 -23.48 -6.09 -14.25
N GLU A 244 -23.29 -4.78 -14.36
CA GLU A 244 -23.30 -4.10 -15.66
C GLU A 244 -22.15 -4.62 -16.54
N SER A 245 -20.95 -4.76 -16.00
CA SER A 245 -19.78 -5.30 -16.66
C SER A 245 -20.00 -6.75 -17.13
N LEU A 246 -20.63 -7.59 -16.29
CA LEU A 246 -20.93 -8.97 -16.64
C LEU A 246 -21.93 -9.04 -17.82
N ARG A 247 -23.01 -8.28 -17.75
CA ARG A 247 -24.00 -8.22 -18.86
C ARG A 247 -23.35 -7.81 -20.20
N ARG A 248 -22.41 -6.85 -20.16
CA ARG A 248 -21.65 -6.44 -21.36
C ARG A 248 -20.73 -7.53 -21.85
N LEU A 249 -20.04 -8.21 -20.94
CA LEU A 249 -19.17 -9.33 -21.26
C LEU A 249 -19.95 -10.47 -21.92
N GLU A 250 -21.14 -10.79 -21.41
CA GLU A 250 -22.02 -11.82 -22.02
C GLU A 250 -22.47 -11.44 -23.43
N ALA A 251 -22.90 -10.18 -23.62
CA ALA A 251 -23.25 -9.68 -24.95
C ALA A 251 -22.06 -9.68 -25.92
N TYR A 252 -20.88 -9.27 -25.42
CA TYR A 252 -19.66 -9.28 -26.23
C TYR A 252 -19.23 -10.71 -26.58
N ASN A 253 -19.32 -11.66 -25.65
CA ASN A 253 -19.04 -13.07 -25.88
C ASN A 253 -19.99 -13.70 -26.92
N GLN A 254 -21.26 -13.28 -26.97
CA GLN A 254 -22.18 -13.69 -28.03
C GLN A 254 -21.71 -13.21 -29.43
N LEU A 255 -21.25 -11.95 -29.48
CA LEU A 255 -20.75 -11.37 -30.75
C LEU A 255 -19.47 -12.05 -31.23
N ILE A 256 -18.47 -12.22 -30.36
CA ILE A 256 -17.19 -12.81 -30.76
C ILE A 256 -17.24 -14.34 -30.85
N GLY A 257 -18.29 -14.95 -30.32
CA GLY A 257 -18.54 -16.39 -30.39
C GLY A 257 -18.70 -16.94 -31.81
N GLU A 258 -19.17 -16.12 -32.77
CA GLU A 258 -19.22 -16.46 -34.17
C GLU A 258 -17.81 -16.78 -34.73
N GLY A 259 -16.76 -16.08 -34.24
CA GLY A 259 -15.35 -16.36 -34.54
C GLY A 259 -14.72 -17.46 -33.70
N GLY A 260 -15.52 -18.12 -32.84
CA GLY A 260 -15.04 -19.17 -31.94
C GLY A 260 -14.33 -18.62 -30.67
N TRP A 261 -14.39 -17.32 -30.44
CA TRP A 261 -13.72 -16.67 -29.29
C TRP A 261 -14.64 -16.56 -28.06
N HIS A 262 -14.04 -16.66 -26.86
CA HIS A 262 -14.76 -16.50 -25.62
C HIS A 262 -13.86 -15.90 -24.54
N ILE A 263 -14.28 -14.79 -23.92
CA ILE A 263 -13.59 -14.17 -22.79
C ILE A 263 -14.08 -14.79 -21.50
N ILE A 264 -13.14 -15.28 -20.68
CA ILE A 264 -13.39 -15.90 -19.39
C ILE A 264 -13.52 -14.79 -18.33
N HIS A 265 -14.64 -14.71 -17.64
CA HIS A 265 -14.98 -13.62 -16.73
C HIS A 265 -13.98 -13.44 -15.57
N ARG A 266 -13.57 -14.53 -14.89
CA ARG A 266 -12.68 -14.53 -13.71
C ARG A 266 -13.06 -13.48 -12.65
N ASN A 267 -14.35 -13.24 -12.44
CA ASN A 267 -14.92 -12.30 -11.46
C ASN A 267 -14.31 -10.88 -11.48
N ARG A 268 -13.89 -10.40 -12.65
CA ARG A 268 -13.45 -9.01 -12.87
C ARG A 268 -14.65 -8.09 -13.09
N PRO A 269 -14.55 -6.80 -12.70
CA PRO A 269 -13.39 -6.05 -12.20
C PRO A 269 -13.11 -6.26 -10.70
N TYR A 270 -11.83 -6.19 -10.29
CA TYR A 270 -11.37 -6.39 -8.93
C TYR A 270 -11.29 -5.07 -8.15
N ASP A 271 -11.70 -5.08 -6.87
CA ASP A 271 -11.38 -3.98 -5.95
C ASP A 271 -9.88 -3.92 -5.66
N GLN A 272 -9.44 -2.84 -5.02
CA GLN A 272 -8.03 -2.57 -4.74
C GLN A 272 -7.35 -3.71 -3.97
N GLU A 273 -8.02 -4.32 -2.98
CA GLU A 273 -7.42 -5.41 -2.20
C GLU A 273 -7.25 -6.67 -3.06
N LYS A 274 -8.27 -7.06 -3.82
CA LYS A 274 -8.22 -8.22 -4.72
C LYS A 274 -7.25 -7.99 -5.87
N ALA A 275 -7.18 -6.79 -6.44
CA ALA A 275 -6.23 -6.41 -7.48
C ALA A 275 -4.77 -6.51 -6.99
N SER A 276 -4.50 -6.08 -5.75
CA SER A 276 -3.16 -6.08 -5.15
C SER A 276 -2.55 -7.47 -4.92
N ILE A 277 -3.34 -8.54 -5.00
CA ILE A 277 -2.88 -9.94 -4.84
C ILE A 277 -2.99 -10.74 -6.15
N ASN A 278 -3.70 -10.23 -7.15
CA ASN A 278 -3.94 -10.90 -8.43
C ASN A 278 -3.06 -10.31 -9.53
N HIS A 279 -1.78 -10.71 -9.53
CA HIS A 279 -0.80 -10.26 -10.52
C HIS A 279 -0.79 -11.09 -11.81
N SER A 280 -1.54 -12.19 -11.84
CA SER A 280 -1.60 -13.11 -12.99
C SER A 280 -2.97 -13.06 -13.66
N ALA A 281 -2.98 -13.09 -14.97
CA ALA A 281 -4.22 -13.04 -15.75
C ALA A 281 -5.06 -14.32 -15.66
N ASN A 282 -4.40 -15.47 -15.52
CA ASN A 282 -5.01 -16.80 -15.55
C ASN A 282 -5.36 -17.39 -14.18
N LEU A 283 -4.89 -16.77 -13.10
CA LEU A 283 -5.16 -17.22 -11.72
C LEU A 283 -6.00 -16.16 -11.02
N GLU A 284 -7.03 -16.62 -10.35
CA GLU A 284 -7.83 -15.81 -9.45
C GLU A 284 -7.58 -16.28 -8.02
N LYS A 285 -7.00 -15.42 -7.18
CA LYS A 285 -6.76 -15.67 -5.76
C LYS A 285 -7.87 -15.01 -4.94
N ASP A 286 -8.36 -15.74 -3.96
CA ASP A 286 -9.28 -15.18 -2.97
C ASP A 286 -8.53 -14.34 -1.93
N VAL A 287 -9.20 -13.28 -1.47
CA VAL A 287 -8.69 -12.38 -0.45
C VAL A 287 -8.70 -13.03 0.94
N ALA A 288 -9.63 -13.96 1.20
CA ALA A 288 -9.81 -14.56 2.53
C ALA A 288 -8.57 -15.35 3.03
N PRO A 289 -7.93 -16.22 2.24
CA PRO A 289 -6.68 -16.89 2.65
C PRO A 289 -5.55 -15.89 2.92
N GLU A 290 -5.45 -14.82 2.12
CA GLU A 290 -4.42 -13.79 2.28
C GLU A 290 -4.62 -12.99 3.57
N ARG A 291 -5.87 -12.59 3.87
CA ARG A 291 -6.22 -11.95 5.16
C ARG A 291 -5.90 -12.86 6.34
N ARG A 292 -6.18 -14.17 6.23
CA ARG A 292 -5.85 -15.15 7.26
C ARG A 292 -4.35 -15.29 7.46
N SER A 293 -3.58 -15.39 6.40
CA SER A 293 -2.10 -15.47 6.45
C SER A 293 -1.52 -14.24 7.12
N ARG A 294 -2.01 -13.05 6.77
CA ARG A 294 -1.62 -11.77 7.35
C ARG A 294 -1.93 -11.70 8.85
N LEU A 295 -3.12 -12.14 9.26
CA LEU A 295 -3.49 -12.21 10.67
C LEU A 295 -2.57 -13.16 11.46
N ILE A 296 -2.26 -14.33 10.91
CA ILE A 296 -1.32 -15.28 11.51
C ILE A 296 0.07 -14.64 11.66
N THR A 297 0.54 -13.92 10.64
CA THR A 297 1.82 -13.21 10.70
C THR A 297 1.83 -12.18 11.84
N TYR A 298 0.78 -11.36 11.98
CA TYR A 298 0.68 -10.41 13.09
C TYR A 298 0.66 -11.10 14.45
N LEU A 299 -0.06 -12.22 14.58
CA LEU A 299 -0.10 -12.97 15.83
C LEU A 299 1.28 -13.53 16.20
N ILE A 300 2.01 -14.11 15.25
CA ILE A 300 3.38 -14.61 15.48
C ILE A 300 4.30 -13.46 15.91
N LEU A 301 4.27 -12.32 15.20
CA LEU A 301 5.07 -11.15 15.52
C LEU A 301 4.74 -10.55 16.89
N LEU A 302 3.52 -10.72 17.41
CA LEU A 302 3.10 -10.29 18.74
C LEU A 302 3.46 -11.30 19.84
N ILE A 303 3.29 -12.60 19.57
CA ILE A 303 3.46 -13.64 20.59
C ILE A 303 4.92 -13.78 21.02
N VAL A 304 5.89 -13.73 20.11
CA VAL A 304 7.31 -13.91 20.41
C VAL A 304 7.81 -12.84 21.41
N PRO A 305 7.64 -11.51 21.17
CA PRO A 305 8.04 -10.50 22.13
C PRO A 305 7.18 -10.52 23.41
N ALA A 306 5.89 -10.92 23.33
CA ALA A 306 5.03 -11.05 24.49
C ALA A 306 5.56 -12.12 25.47
N ILE A 307 6.00 -13.28 24.98
CA ILE A 307 6.61 -14.32 25.81
C ILE A 307 7.90 -13.83 26.44
N ASN A 308 8.76 -13.14 25.69
CA ASN A 308 10.01 -12.58 26.21
C ASN A 308 9.75 -11.56 27.34
N LEU A 309 8.86 -10.59 27.10
CA LEU A 309 8.46 -9.61 28.11
C LEU A 309 7.77 -10.24 29.31
N SER A 310 6.94 -11.28 29.11
CA SER A 310 6.28 -12.01 30.18
C SER A 310 7.30 -12.66 31.13
N SER A 311 8.33 -13.32 30.58
CA SER A 311 9.40 -13.94 31.36
C SER A 311 10.17 -12.90 32.18
N MET A 312 10.47 -11.73 31.58
CA MET A 312 11.15 -10.64 32.30
C MET A 312 10.27 -10.02 33.40
N THR A 313 8.97 -9.82 33.10
CA THR A 313 8.00 -9.32 34.07
C THR A 313 7.88 -10.30 35.24
N GLN A 314 7.82 -11.59 35.00
CA GLN A 314 7.76 -12.63 36.01
C GLN A 314 9.02 -12.60 36.92
N SER A 315 10.21 -12.45 36.32
CA SER A 315 11.47 -12.32 37.07
C SER A 315 11.47 -11.11 37.99
N ARG A 316 11.03 -9.95 37.52
CA ARG A 316 10.89 -8.72 38.33
C ARG A 316 9.86 -8.88 39.45
N LEU A 317 8.72 -9.52 39.17
CA LEU A 317 7.70 -9.74 40.21
C LEU A 317 8.17 -10.68 41.32
N ARG A 318 8.97 -11.73 41.01
CA ARG A 318 9.56 -12.60 42.01
C ARG A 318 10.44 -11.83 43.01
N GLN A 319 11.18 -10.83 42.55
CA GLN A 319 12.03 -9.99 43.40
C GLN A 319 11.21 -9.05 44.33
N ARG A 320 9.95 -8.77 43.97
CA ARG A 320 9.04 -7.84 44.69
C ARG A 320 7.92 -8.55 45.45
N VAL A 321 7.98 -9.89 45.59
CA VAL A 321 6.91 -10.69 46.24
C VAL A 321 6.65 -10.23 47.65
N SER A 322 7.70 -9.94 48.45
CA SER A 322 7.59 -9.45 49.84
C SER A 322 6.90 -8.08 49.90
N GLU A 323 7.23 -7.16 48.98
CA GLU A 323 6.60 -5.84 48.91
C GLU A 323 5.09 -5.96 48.59
N ILE A 324 4.74 -6.86 47.64
CA ILE A 324 3.34 -7.14 47.31
C ILE A 324 2.61 -7.76 48.50
N GLY A 325 3.26 -8.65 49.27
CA GLY A 325 2.72 -9.26 50.48
C GLY A 325 2.39 -8.22 51.53
N VAL A 326 3.33 -7.30 51.81
CA VAL A 326 3.14 -6.20 52.78
C VAL A 326 1.96 -5.29 52.36
N ARG A 327 1.90 -4.87 51.11
CA ARG A 327 0.78 -4.03 50.61
C ARG A 327 -0.57 -4.73 50.74
N ARG A 328 -0.65 -6.02 50.47
CA ARG A 328 -1.86 -6.82 50.69
C ARG A 328 -2.25 -6.96 52.16
N ALA A 329 -1.28 -7.08 53.06
CA ALA A 329 -1.52 -7.08 54.49
C ALA A 329 -2.09 -5.74 55.00
N PHE A 330 -1.71 -4.63 54.34
CA PHE A 330 -2.27 -3.28 54.60
C PHE A 330 -3.57 -2.98 53.86
N GLY A 331 -4.22 -3.97 53.22
CA GLY A 331 -5.57 -3.87 52.67
C GLY A 331 -5.66 -3.60 51.16
N SER A 332 -4.55 -3.60 50.41
CA SER A 332 -4.61 -3.46 48.97
C SER A 332 -5.31 -4.65 48.32
N THR A 333 -6.25 -4.36 47.41
CA THR A 333 -7.01 -5.38 46.66
C THR A 333 -6.14 -6.01 45.57
N ARG A 334 -6.57 -7.22 45.10
CA ARG A 334 -5.88 -7.91 43.99
C ARG A 334 -5.91 -7.07 42.72
N MET A 335 -7.04 -6.41 42.42
CA MET A 335 -7.22 -5.58 41.25
C MET A 335 -6.31 -4.35 41.26
N GLU A 336 -6.10 -3.72 42.42
CA GLU A 336 -5.18 -2.59 42.55
C GLU A 336 -3.74 -2.99 42.27
N ILE A 337 -3.29 -4.14 42.79
CA ILE A 337 -1.95 -4.66 42.51
C ILE A 337 -1.77 -5.01 41.05
N MET A 338 -2.77 -5.71 40.46
CA MET A 338 -2.74 -6.06 39.03
C MET A 338 -2.73 -4.81 38.15
N GLY A 339 -3.59 -3.83 38.45
CA GLY A 339 -3.65 -2.53 37.76
C GLY A 339 -2.34 -1.76 37.86
N GLN A 340 -1.68 -1.77 39.02
CA GLN A 340 -0.38 -1.13 39.21
C GLN A 340 0.69 -1.77 38.31
N ILE A 341 0.78 -3.12 38.31
CA ILE A 341 1.77 -3.86 37.52
C ILE A 341 1.53 -3.61 36.01
N LEU A 342 0.26 -3.63 35.56
CA LEU A 342 -0.10 -3.33 34.21
C LEU A 342 0.30 -1.91 33.80
N MET A 343 0.04 -0.92 34.66
CA MET A 343 0.40 0.48 34.39
C MET A 343 1.92 0.72 34.38
N GLU A 344 2.66 0.08 35.28
CA GLU A 344 4.13 0.16 35.28
C GLU A 344 4.73 -0.39 33.97
N ASN A 345 4.27 -1.56 33.52
CA ASN A 345 4.73 -2.14 32.25
C ASN A 345 4.21 -1.39 31.02
N MET A 346 3.02 -0.76 31.11
CA MET A 346 2.49 0.09 30.03
C MET A 346 3.43 1.26 29.73
N VAL A 347 4.00 1.89 30.75
CA VAL A 347 4.97 2.97 30.56
C VAL A 347 6.20 2.46 29.78
N VAL A 348 6.73 1.30 30.18
CA VAL A 348 7.88 0.67 29.49
C VAL A 348 7.52 0.35 28.03
N THR A 349 6.33 -0.23 27.79
CA THR A 349 5.85 -0.59 26.47
C THR A 349 5.61 0.64 25.58
N LEU A 350 5.13 1.74 26.15
CA LEU A 350 4.95 2.99 25.41
C LEU A 350 6.29 3.63 25.02
N ILE A 351 7.30 3.60 25.91
CA ILE A 351 8.66 4.06 25.58
C ILE A 351 9.24 3.21 24.45
N ALA A 352 9.13 1.88 24.55
CA ALA A 352 9.56 0.96 23.50
C ALA A 352 8.77 1.15 22.20
N GLY A 353 7.47 1.42 22.30
CA GLY A 353 6.59 1.71 21.17
C GLY A 353 6.98 2.98 20.44
N LEU A 354 7.28 4.04 21.18
CA LEU A 354 7.77 5.28 20.59
C LEU A 354 9.12 5.09 19.89
N LEU A 355 10.04 4.35 20.52
CA LEU A 355 11.33 4.03 19.89
C LEU A 355 11.15 3.18 18.62
N GLY A 356 10.33 2.14 18.66
CA GLY A 356 10.02 1.30 17.51
C GLY A 356 9.34 2.08 16.38
N PHE A 357 8.44 2.99 16.73
CA PHE A 357 7.82 3.89 15.76
C PHE A 357 8.85 4.84 15.13
N LEU A 358 9.72 5.48 15.92
CA LEU A 358 10.79 6.34 15.39
C LEU A 358 11.76 5.56 14.48
N MET A 359 12.08 4.31 14.83
CA MET A 359 12.86 3.43 13.96
C MET A 359 12.13 3.15 12.65
N SER A 360 10.80 2.96 12.67
CA SER A 360 9.98 2.75 11.49
C SER A 360 9.92 3.98 10.59
N VAL A 361 9.84 5.17 11.16
CA VAL A 361 9.91 6.45 10.44
C VAL A 361 11.28 6.63 9.78
N ALA A 362 12.35 6.36 10.52
CA ALA A 362 13.71 6.43 9.99
C ALA A 362 13.91 5.42 8.85
N PHE A 363 13.40 4.21 9.00
CA PHE A 363 13.43 3.20 7.94
C PHE A 363 12.62 3.62 6.72
N ALA A 364 11.41 4.17 6.90
CA ALA A 364 10.60 4.69 5.80
C ALA A 364 11.33 5.79 5.02
N HIS A 365 12.13 6.63 5.70
CA HIS A 365 12.87 7.71 5.07
C HIS A 365 14.16 7.27 4.39
N PHE A 366 14.92 6.36 5.00
CA PHE A 366 16.28 5.99 4.55
C PHE A 366 16.36 4.60 3.92
N GLY A 367 15.41 3.72 4.20
CA GLY A 367 15.43 2.31 3.82
C GLY A 367 14.27 1.87 2.93
N SER A 368 13.38 2.79 2.56
CA SER A 368 12.22 2.47 1.69
C SER A 368 12.64 1.84 0.38
N ASP A 369 13.75 2.29 -0.21
CA ASP A 369 14.25 1.77 -1.48
C ASP A 369 14.62 0.27 -1.42
N ILE A 370 14.98 -0.24 -0.23
CA ILE A 370 15.29 -1.66 -0.03
C ILE A 370 14.05 -2.55 -0.22
N LEU A 371 12.89 -2.08 0.25
CA LEU A 371 11.63 -2.86 0.19
C LEU A 371 10.78 -2.53 -1.02
N PHE A 372 10.89 -1.31 -1.55
CA PHE A 372 9.97 -0.78 -2.54
C PHE A 372 10.65 -0.42 -3.87
N SER A 373 11.96 -0.72 -4.04
CA SER A 373 12.62 -0.57 -5.33
C SER A 373 12.00 -1.54 -6.32
N VAL A 374 11.32 -1.00 -7.33
CA VAL A 374 10.86 -1.78 -8.48
C VAL A 374 12.05 -1.91 -9.42
N GLY A 375 12.56 -3.14 -9.59
CA GLY A 375 13.77 -3.44 -10.35
C GLY A 375 13.67 -3.23 -11.88
N TYR A 376 12.68 -2.47 -12.35
CA TYR A 376 12.42 -2.22 -13.76
C TYR A 376 12.67 -0.77 -14.22
N SER A 377 12.95 0.14 -13.29
CA SER A 377 13.25 1.52 -13.64
C SER A 377 14.74 1.66 -13.99
N SER A 378 15.04 1.74 -15.27
CA SER A 378 16.37 2.10 -15.78
C SER A 378 16.54 3.61 -15.92
N THR A 379 15.78 4.40 -15.17
CA THR A 379 15.74 5.85 -15.30
C THR A 379 16.81 6.53 -14.47
N TYR A 380 17.45 7.55 -15.03
CA TYR A 380 18.39 8.43 -14.31
C TYR A 380 17.68 9.37 -13.32
N VAL A 381 16.34 9.50 -13.40
CA VAL A 381 15.54 10.29 -12.49
C VAL A 381 14.92 9.35 -11.48
N THR A 382 15.49 9.28 -10.28
CA THR A 382 15.00 8.39 -9.22
C THR A 382 13.66 8.90 -8.69
N PRO A 383 12.57 8.14 -8.79
CA PRO A 383 11.31 8.53 -8.19
C PRO A 383 11.45 8.54 -6.67
N LYS A 384 10.96 9.61 -6.04
CA LYS A 384 11.00 9.75 -4.57
C LYS A 384 9.78 9.12 -3.96
N THR A 385 10.00 8.23 -2.98
CA THR A 385 8.94 7.76 -2.09
C THR A 385 8.64 8.86 -1.08
N ASP A 386 7.44 9.41 -1.08
CA ASP A 386 7.04 10.39 -0.08
C ASP A 386 6.72 9.68 1.24
N LEU A 387 7.24 10.24 2.32
CA LEU A 387 7.02 9.77 3.69
C LEU A 387 5.52 9.76 4.07
N SER A 388 4.74 10.68 3.53
CA SER A 388 3.29 10.76 3.72
C SER A 388 2.54 9.51 3.25
N MET A 389 3.06 8.80 2.24
CA MET A 389 2.49 7.57 1.71
C MET A 389 2.66 6.37 2.65
N LEU A 390 3.71 6.38 3.47
CA LEU A 390 4.04 5.31 4.41
C LEU A 390 3.50 5.56 5.81
N LEU A 391 3.29 6.83 6.19
CA LEU A 391 2.91 7.25 7.53
C LEU A 391 1.51 7.85 7.56
N HIS A 392 0.49 7.00 7.57
CA HIS A 392 -0.88 7.41 7.81
C HIS A 392 -1.20 7.51 9.31
N ALA A 393 -2.18 8.32 9.69
CA ALA A 393 -2.70 8.36 11.06
C ALA A 393 -3.15 6.99 11.57
N SER A 394 -3.67 6.14 10.67
CA SER A 394 -4.01 4.73 10.96
C SER A 394 -2.80 3.90 11.36
N THR A 395 -1.62 4.15 10.77
CA THR A 395 -0.36 3.46 11.14
C THR A 395 0.02 3.75 12.57
N PHE A 396 -0.09 5.01 12.99
CA PHE A 396 0.15 5.40 14.38
C PHE A 396 -0.88 4.77 15.34
N GLY A 397 -2.16 4.79 14.99
CA GLY A 397 -3.22 4.14 15.77
C GLY A 397 -2.99 2.64 15.94
N LEU A 398 -2.57 1.95 14.87
CA LEU A 398 -2.21 0.53 14.91
C LEU A 398 -0.99 0.28 15.80
N ALA A 399 0.05 1.13 15.77
CA ALA A 399 1.20 1.01 16.64
C ALA A 399 0.79 1.08 18.12
N LEU A 400 -0.06 2.03 18.48
CA LEU A 400 -0.58 2.14 19.86
C LEU A 400 -1.42 0.93 20.24
N LEU A 401 -2.26 0.43 19.35
CA LEU A 401 -3.05 -0.78 19.57
C LEU A 401 -2.15 -2.00 19.80
N PHE A 402 -1.12 -2.18 19.01
CA PHE A 402 -0.14 -3.26 19.19
C PHE A 402 0.62 -3.13 20.51
N CYS A 403 1.03 -1.92 20.92
CA CYS A 403 1.62 -1.68 22.23
C CYS A 403 0.68 -2.10 23.35
N PHE A 404 -0.59 -1.75 23.25
CA PHE A 404 -1.61 -2.10 24.26
C PHE A 404 -1.83 -3.61 24.35
N ILE A 405 -2.03 -4.28 23.21
CA ILE A 405 -2.21 -5.73 23.13
C ILE A 405 -0.97 -6.45 23.67
N LEU A 406 0.22 -6.01 23.27
CA LEU A 406 1.48 -6.59 23.73
C LEU A 406 1.62 -6.47 25.25
N ASN A 407 1.28 -5.32 25.82
CA ASN A 407 1.30 -5.13 27.27
C ASN A 407 0.32 -6.06 28.00
N LEU A 408 -0.91 -6.21 27.48
CA LEU A 408 -1.90 -7.13 28.05
C LEU A 408 -1.43 -8.59 28.02
N LEU A 409 -0.90 -9.03 26.89
CA LEU A 409 -0.42 -10.39 26.70
C LEU A 409 0.82 -10.69 27.56
N SER A 410 1.77 -9.77 27.63
CA SER A 410 3.04 -9.96 28.34
C SER A 410 2.93 -9.81 29.84
N THR A 411 2.06 -8.94 30.32
CA THR A 411 1.96 -8.56 31.74
C THR A 411 0.74 -9.14 32.44
N GLY A 412 -0.34 -9.36 31.70
CA GLY A 412 -1.63 -9.79 32.26
C GLY A 412 -1.55 -11.10 33.05
N ILE A 413 -0.93 -12.13 32.47
CA ILE A 413 -0.78 -13.44 33.14
C ILE A 413 0.15 -13.34 34.37
N PRO A 414 1.38 -12.79 34.27
CA PRO A 414 2.24 -12.62 35.42
C PRO A 414 1.61 -11.76 36.54
N ALA A 415 0.93 -10.67 36.19
CA ALA A 415 0.25 -9.81 37.17
C ALA A 415 -0.89 -10.54 37.89
N TRP A 416 -1.68 -11.32 37.12
CA TRP A 416 -2.75 -12.13 37.71
C TRP A 416 -2.19 -13.19 38.70
N VAL A 417 -1.14 -13.91 38.30
CA VAL A 417 -0.47 -14.89 39.18
C VAL A 417 0.06 -14.20 40.43
N ALA A 418 0.80 -13.08 40.30
CA ALA A 418 1.35 -12.34 41.40
C ALA A 418 0.26 -11.83 42.40
N SER A 419 -0.91 -11.40 41.87
CA SER A 419 -2.03 -10.95 42.69
C SER A 419 -2.67 -12.05 43.54
N ARG A 420 -2.46 -13.32 43.24
CA ARG A 420 -3.04 -14.49 43.93
C ARG A 420 -2.12 -15.12 44.97
N ILE A 421 -0.88 -14.68 45.11
CA ILE A 421 0.06 -15.21 46.10
C ILE A 421 -0.50 -14.99 47.51
N HIS A 422 -0.46 -16.03 48.37
CA HIS A 422 -0.92 -15.93 49.75
C HIS A 422 -0.01 -14.98 50.56
N ILE A 423 -0.62 -14.11 51.39
CA ILE A 423 0.07 -13.08 52.14
C ILE A 423 1.18 -13.68 53.02
N VAL A 424 0.89 -14.81 53.69
CA VAL A 424 1.86 -15.49 54.58
C VAL A 424 3.08 -15.99 53.78
N THR A 425 2.85 -16.58 52.62
CA THR A 425 3.92 -17.09 51.72
C THR A 425 4.74 -15.91 51.15
N ALA A 426 4.07 -14.83 50.80
CA ALA A 426 4.72 -13.63 50.29
C ALA A 426 5.62 -12.94 51.32
N MET A 427 5.21 -12.85 52.60
CA MET A 427 5.99 -12.29 53.69
C MET A 427 7.15 -13.19 54.12
N GLY A 428 7.04 -14.51 53.93
CA GLY A 428 8.10 -15.49 54.25
C GLY A 428 9.21 -15.57 53.18
N GLY A 429 9.12 -14.85 52.07
CA GLY A 429 10.16 -14.76 51.03
C GLY A 429 10.43 -16.07 50.27
N ARG A 430 9.59 -17.09 50.43
CA ARG A 430 9.73 -18.41 49.75
C ARG A 430 8.61 -18.58 48.72
N LEU A 431 9.02 -18.63 47.45
CA LEU A 431 8.20 -19.16 46.38
C LEU A 431 8.63 -20.63 46.12
N HIS A 432 7.74 -21.54 46.36
CA HIS A 432 7.89 -22.91 45.89
C HIS A 432 7.41 -23.04 44.45
#